data_e453430f9eb27ceebd8fe95d569514e8
#
_entry.id   e453430f9eb27ceebd8fe95d569514e8
#
_cell.length_a   1.000
_cell.length_b   1.000
_cell.length_c   1.000
_cell.angle_alpha   90.00
_cell.angle_beta   90.00
_cell.angle_gamma   90.00
#
_symmetry.space_group_name_H-M   'P 1'
#
loop_
_entity.id
_entity.type
_entity.pdbx_description
1 polymer ?
#
loop_
_entity_poly.entity_id
_entity_poly.type
_entity_poly.pdbx_seq_one_letter_code
_entity_poly.pdbx_strand_id
1 'polypeptide(L)'
;MDWLSSVSVTCPGLRVQSVVMPFGDPGSWTLVDRDAAVVEPVEGFLSHLHAVERSPNTVKAYAHDLRDWFEFLDQRGLVWSRVRLADVGRFVAWLRLPAESRVGNVSALPSAAGVCSEATVNRKLSVMWNLICQVRALFALVDRDDR
;
A
#
# COMPACT_ATOMS: atom_id res chain seq x y z
N MET A 1 14.24 3.31 21.16
CA MET A 1 12.78 3.19 21.27
C MET A 1 12.25 2.78 19.92
N ASP A 2 11.94 1.49 19.78
CA ASP A 2 11.51 0.90 18.51
C ASP A 2 10.01 1.14 18.27
N TRP A 3 9.64 2.35 17.97
CA TRP A 3 8.27 2.62 17.53
C TRP A 3 7.94 1.93 16.18
N LEU A 4 8.96 1.53 15.43
CA LEU A 4 8.81 0.70 14.22
C LEU A 4 8.34 -0.74 14.51
N SER A 5 8.61 -1.23 15.71
CA SER A 5 8.20 -2.59 16.10
C SER A 5 6.73 -2.69 16.46
N SER A 6 6.05 -1.56 16.60
CA SER A 6 4.67 -1.49 17.11
C SER A 6 3.60 -1.33 16.04
N VAL A 7 3.99 -1.13 14.78
CA VAL A 7 3.00 -1.06 13.70
C VAL A 7 2.85 -2.44 13.08
N SER A 8 2.34 -3.37 13.87
CA SER A 8 1.69 -4.55 13.34
C SER A 8 0.38 -4.07 12.71
N VAL A 9 0.44 -3.66 11.44
CA VAL A 9 -0.77 -3.32 10.69
C VAL A 9 -1.48 -4.63 10.35
N THR A 10 -2.09 -5.23 11.35
CA THR A 10 -3.00 -6.36 11.18
C THR A 10 -4.37 -5.78 10.88
N CYS A 11 -4.62 -5.46 9.61
CA CYS A 11 -5.85 -4.77 9.22
C CYS A 11 -6.59 -5.51 8.12
N PRO A 12 -7.34 -6.57 8.46
CA PRO A 12 -8.31 -7.09 7.51
C PRO A 12 -9.38 -6.02 7.25
N GLY A 13 -9.66 -5.74 5.99
CA GLY A 13 -10.69 -4.78 5.60
C GLY A 13 -10.16 -3.38 5.26
N LEU A 14 -8.99 -3.29 4.67
CA LEU A 14 -8.46 -2.04 4.12
C LEU A 14 -9.36 -1.49 3.02
N ARG A 15 -9.60 -0.19 3.06
CA ARG A 15 -10.37 0.52 2.03
C ARG A 15 -9.72 1.84 1.64
N VAL A 16 -9.84 2.16 0.37
CA VAL A 16 -9.46 3.47 -0.15
C VAL A 16 -10.59 4.46 0.13
N GLN A 17 -10.25 5.60 0.70
CA GLN A 17 -11.21 6.64 1.07
C GLN A 17 -10.82 7.99 0.49
N SER A 18 -11.81 8.73 -0.02
CA SER A 18 -11.60 10.11 -0.42
C SER A 18 -11.43 11.01 0.79
N VAL A 19 -10.53 11.98 0.66
CA VAL A 19 -10.28 13.02 1.67
C VAL A 19 -10.78 14.34 1.10
N VAL A 20 -11.66 15.00 1.84
CA VAL A 20 -12.13 16.34 1.50
C VAL A 20 -11.12 17.35 2.04
N MET A 21 -10.56 18.14 1.14
CA MET A 21 -9.62 19.18 1.50
C MET A 21 -10.36 20.48 1.82
N PRO A 22 -9.88 21.26 2.80
CA PRO A 22 -10.49 22.56 3.11
C PRO A 22 -10.25 23.57 1.98
N PHE A 23 -11.08 24.59 1.93
CA PHE A 23 -10.93 25.76 1.04
C PHE A 23 -10.97 25.50 -0.48
N GLY A 24 -11.67 24.44 -0.90
CA GLY A 24 -11.87 24.14 -2.32
C GLY A 24 -10.66 23.55 -3.02
N ASP A 25 -9.65 23.14 -2.29
CA ASP A 25 -8.53 22.40 -2.87
C ASP A 25 -8.99 21.07 -3.48
N PRO A 26 -8.33 20.58 -4.53
CA PRO A 26 -8.63 19.26 -5.08
C PRO A 26 -8.60 18.19 -3.99
N GLY A 27 -9.60 17.33 -4.00
CA GLY A 27 -9.66 16.21 -3.06
C GLY A 27 -8.46 15.28 -3.17
N SER A 28 -8.14 14.61 -2.10
CA SER A 28 -7.11 13.59 -2.05
C SER A 28 -7.70 12.23 -1.68
N TRP A 29 -6.85 11.23 -1.54
CA TRP A 29 -7.23 9.87 -1.21
C TRP A 29 -6.29 9.32 -0.14
N THR A 30 -6.82 8.44 0.72
CA THR A 30 -6.03 7.75 1.72
C THR A 30 -6.46 6.30 1.84
N LEU A 31 -5.72 5.53 2.62
CA LEU A 31 -6.02 4.16 2.95
C LEU A 31 -6.35 4.07 4.44
N VAL A 32 -7.49 3.50 4.75
CA VAL A 32 -7.95 3.30 6.13
C VAL A 32 -8.19 1.83 6.41
N ASP A 33 -8.04 1.46 7.66
CA ASP A 33 -8.33 0.11 8.15
C ASP A 33 -9.80 -0.07 8.52
N ARG A 34 -10.12 -1.20 9.13
CA ARG A 34 -11.48 -1.53 9.59
C ARG A 34 -12.03 -0.53 10.59
N ASP A 35 -11.18 0.02 11.44
CA ASP A 35 -11.56 0.97 12.48
C ASP A 35 -11.55 2.42 11.99
N ALA A 36 -11.43 2.61 10.68
CA ALA A 36 -11.30 3.91 10.01
C ALA A 36 -10.05 4.69 10.42
N ALA A 37 -9.04 4.02 10.96
CA ALA A 37 -7.75 4.61 11.21
C ALA A 37 -6.90 4.63 9.93
N VAL A 38 -6.18 5.71 9.69
CA VAL A 38 -5.29 5.83 8.52
C VAL A 38 -4.09 4.89 8.65
N VAL A 39 -3.68 4.32 7.53
CA VAL A 39 -2.45 3.53 7.44
C VAL A 39 -1.28 4.51 7.29
N GLU A 40 -0.59 4.78 8.37
CA GLU A 40 0.42 5.85 8.48
C GLU A 40 1.45 5.92 7.34
N PRO A 41 2.16 4.83 6.97
CA PRO A 41 3.14 4.92 5.89
C PRO A 41 2.50 5.27 4.54
N VAL A 42 1.27 4.85 4.29
CA VAL A 42 0.51 5.17 3.09
C VAL A 42 0.05 6.62 3.12
N GLU A 43 -0.46 7.08 4.25
CA GLU A 43 -0.92 8.47 4.42
C GLU A 43 0.21 9.46 4.14
N GLY A 44 1.38 9.25 4.70
CA GLY A 44 2.56 10.10 4.45
C GLY A 44 2.96 10.12 2.97
N PHE A 45 2.92 9.00 2.31
CA PHE A 45 3.25 8.89 0.88
C PHE A 45 2.22 9.59 0.00
N LEU A 46 0.93 9.35 0.22
CA LEU A 46 -0.14 9.96 -0.58
C LEU A 46 -0.25 11.45 -0.34
N SER A 47 -0.04 11.93 0.89
CA SER A 47 0.03 13.35 1.21
C SER A 47 1.18 14.04 0.49
N HIS A 48 2.33 13.38 0.38
CA HIS A 48 3.46 13.90 -0.41
C HIS A 48 3.10 14.01 -1.90
N LEU A 49 2.46 13.00 -2.48
CA LEU A 49 2.01 13.07 -3.88
C LEU A 49 1.03 14.20 -4.12
N HIS A 50 0.14 14.45 -3.18
CA HIS A 50 -0.79 15.58 -3.22
C HIS A 50 -0.03 16.91 -3.17
N ALA A 51 0.94 17.03 -2.27
CA ALA A 51 1.75 18.24 -2.11
C ALA A 51 2.60 18.57 -3.33
N VAL A 52 3.03 17.58 -4.11
CA VAL A 52 3.74 17.78 -5.39
C VAL A 52 2.80 17.85 -6.60
N GLU A 53 1.54 18.15 -6.35
CA GLU A 53 0.50 18.43 -7.36
C GLU A 53 0.24 17.28 -8.34
N ARG A 54 0.37 16.03 -7.87
CA ARG A 54 -0.11 14.87 -8.64
C ARG A 54 -1.63 14.90 -8.72
N SER A 55 -2.17 14.51 -9.87
CA SER A 55 -3.62 14.54 -10.08
C SER A 55 -4.35 13.65 -9.05
N PRO A 56 -5.57 14.03 -8.62
CA PRO A 56 -6.37 13.21 -7.72
C PRO A 56 -6.59 11.78 -8.22
N ASN A 57 -6.73 11.60 -9.53
CA ASN A 57 -6.86 10.27 -10.13
C ASN A 57 -5.59 9.43 -9.99
N THR A 58 -4.41 10.04 -10.09
CA THR A 58 -3.13 9.36 -9.85
C THR A 58 -3.00 8.94 -8.40
N VAL A 59 -3.31 9.83 -7.46
CA VAL A 59 -3.30 9.54 -6.02
C VAL A 59 -4.27 8.41 -5.69
N LYS A 60 -5.46 8.43 -6.26
CA LYS A 60 -6.46 7.36 -6.11
C LYS A 60 -5.94 6.01 -6.62
N ALA A 61 -5.34 5.99 -7.81
CA ALA A 61 -4.79 4.77 -8.38
C ALA A 61 -3.68 4.18 -7.49
N TYR A 62 -2.81 5.03 -6.96
CA TYR A 62 -1.75 4.61 -6.05
C TYR A 62 -2.28 4.12 -4.71
N ALA A 63 -3.34 4.73 -4.19
CA ALA A 63 -4.02 4.25 -2.99
C ALA A 63 -4.57 2.83 -3.19
N HIS A 64 -5.17 2.53 -4.33
CA HIS A 64 -5.64 1.18 -4.66
C HIS A 64 -4.49 0.18 -4.82
N ASP A 65 -3.39 0.59 -5.43
CA ASP A 65 -2.21 -0.26 -5.58
C ASP A 65 -1.59 -0.60 -4.22
N LEU A 66 -1.49 0.37 -3.32
CA LEU A 66 -0.99 0.17 -1.97
C LEU A 66 -1.96 -0.64 -1.09
N ARG A 67 -3.26 -0.52 -1.30
CA ARG A 67 -4.24 -1.38 -0.64
C ARG A 67 -3.95 -2.85 -0.93
N ASP A 68 -3.73 -3.21 -2.17
CA ASP A 68 -3.44 -4.59 -2.55
C ASP A 68 -2.15 -5.09 -1.91
N TRP A 69 -1.12 -4.25 -1.84
CA TRP A 69 0.13 -4.58 -1.18
C TRP A 69 -0.05 -4.84 0.32
N PHE A 70 -0.70 -3.94 1.02
CA PHE A 70 -0.93 -4.09 2.47
C PHE A 70 -1.89 -5.23 2.80
N GLU A 71 -2.87 -5.50 1.95
CA GLU A 71 -3.74 -6.67 2.08
C GLU A 71 -2.96 -7.98 1.95
N PHE A 72 -2.06 -8.06 0.97
CA PHE A 72 -1.16 -9.20 0.82
C PHE A 72 -0.28 -9.40 2.06
N LEU A 73 0.32 -8.32 2.58
CA LEU A 73 1.15 -8.38 3.78
C LEU A 73 0.36 -8.88 4.99
N ASP A 74 -0.84 -8.37 5.16
CA ASP A 74 -1.72 -8.75 6.27
C ASP A 74 -2.07 -10.24 6.23
N GLN A 75 -2.49 -10.74 5.08
CA GLN A 75 -2.80 -12.16 4.89
C GLN A 75 -1.62 -13.09 5.22
N ARG A 76 -0.40 -12.60 5.12
CA ARG A 76 0.83 -13.36 5.35
C ARG A 76 1.49 -13.08 6.68
N GLY A 77 0.94 -12.19 7.49
CA GLY A 77 1.55 -11.76 8.75
C GLY A 77 2.91 -11.09 8.55
N LEU A 78 3.13 -10.43 7.42
CA LEU A 78 4.39 -9.75 7.09
C LEU A 78 4.34 -8.29 7.51
N VAL A 79 5.46 -7.79 8.02
CA VAL A 79 5.65 -6.38 8.34
C VAL A 79 6.27 -5.68 7.14
N TRP A 80 5.64 -4.61 6.67
CA TRP A 80 6.06 -3.89 5.46
C TRP A 80 7.52 -3.41 5.48
N SER A 81 8.06 -3.07 6.66
CA SER A 81 9.44 -2.62 6.84
C SER A 81 10.48 -3.75 6.80
N ARG A 82 10.05 -5.00 6.85
CA ARG A 82 10.91 -6.19 6.87
C ARG A 82 10.76 -7.09 5.66
N VAL A 83 10.18 -6.55 4.59
CA VAL A 83 9.94 -7.27 3.35
C VAL A 83 11.26 -7.63 2.67
N ARG A 84 11.32 -8.86 2.16
CA ARG A 84 12.45 -9.40 1.41
C ARG A 84 12.09 -9.56 -0.07
N LEU A 85 13.09 -9.73 -0.92
CA LEU A 85 12.88 -9.96 -2.35
C LEU A 85 11.98 -11.19 -2.62
N ALA A 86 12.10 -12.24 -1.81
CA ALA A 86 11.25 -13.42 -1.92
C ALA A 86 9.77 -13.09 -1.69
N ASP A 87 9.47 -12.14 -0.79
CA ASP A 87 8.11 -11.69 -0.51
C ASP A 87 7.53 -10.90 -1.68
N VAL A 88 8.35 -10.11 -2.35
CA VAL A 88 7.97 -9.40 -3.58
C VAL A 88 7.59 -10.39 -4.68
N GLY A 89 8.37 -11.45 -4.85
CA GLY A 89 8.03 -12.54 -5.77
C GLY A 89 6.70 -13.22 -5.45
N ARG A 90 6.42 -13.46 -4.17
CA ARG A 90 5.14 -14.00 -3.71
C ARG A 90 3.98 -13.03 -3.96
N PHE A 91 4.20 -11.73 -3.81
CA PHE A 91 3.21 -10.71 -4.13
C PHE A 91 2.85 -10.72 -5.62
N VAL A 92 3.84 -10.82 -6.50
CA VAL A 92 3.60 -10.95 -7.94
C VAL A 92 2.76 -12.19 -8.25
N ALA A 93 3.09 -13.33 -7.66
CA ALA A 93 2.32 -14.56 -7.81
C ALA A 93 0.88 -14.39 -7.30
N TRP A 94 0.70 -13.72 -6.17
CA TRP A 94 -0.61 -13.41 -5.60
C TRP A 94 -1.44 -12.49 -6.51
N LEU A 95 -0.82 -11.48 -7.13
CA LEU A 95 -1.50 -10.58 -8.09
C LEU A 95 -1.98 -11.31 -9.34
N ARG A 96 -1.33 -12.39 -9.72
CA ARG A 96 -1.72 -13.22 -10.87
C ARG A 96 -2.85 -14.19 -10.57
N LEU A 97 -3.24 -14.33 -9.31
CA LEU A 97 -4.43 -15.09 -8.94
C LEU A 97 -5.70 -14.31 -9.29
N PRO A 98 -6.79 -14.98 -9.63
CA PRO A 98 -8.10 -14.35 -9.71
C PRO A 98 -8.45 -13.64 -8.40
N ALA A 99 -9.19 -12.52 -8.49
CA ALA A 99 -9.51 -11.71 -7.30
C ALA A 99 -10.19 -12.53 -6.20
N GLU A 100 -11.05 -13.48 -6.58
CA GLU A 100 -11.76 -14.38 -5.66
C GLU A 100 -10.80 -15.30 -4.89
N SER A 101 -9.69 -15.68 -5.52
CA SER A 101 -8.69 -16.59 -4.94
C SER A 101 -7.71 -15.87 -4.00
N ARG A 102 -7.71 -14.54 -4.00
CA ARG A 102 -6.85 -13.75 -3.12
C ARG A 102 -7.39 -13.62 -1.71
N VAL A 103 -8.68 -13.86 -1.53
CA VAL A 103 -9.38 -13.76 -0.25
C VAL A 103 -9.61 -15.17 0.30
N GLY A 104 -8.83 -15.57 1.29
CA GLY A 104 -8.99 -16.83 2.02
C GLY A 104 -8.35 -18.06 1.35
N ASN A 105 -8.42 -19.19 2.07
CA ASN A 105 -7.90 -20.50 1.65
C ASN A 105 -8.85 -21.24 0.68
N VAL A 106 -9.53 -20.54 -0.19
CA VAL A 106 -10.42 -21.18 -1.12
C VAL A 106 -9.63 -21.63 -2.34
N SER A 107 -9.57 -22.94 -2.52
CA SER A 107 -9.06 -23.60 -3.73
C SER A 107 -10.05 -23.32 -4.87
N ALA A 108 -9.97 -22.13 -5.46
CA ALA A 108 -10.78 -21.77 -6.61
C ALA A 108 -10.08 -22.22 -7.89
N LEU A 109 -10.84 -22.87 -8.77
CA LEU A 109 -10.40 -23.15 -10.12
C LEU A 109 -10.04 -21.84 -10.85
N PRO A 110 -8.95 -21.80 -11.64
CA PRO A 110 -8.52 -20.58 -12.31
C PRO A 110 -9.58 -20.12 -13.30
N SER A 111 -10.32 -19.07 -12.92
CA SER A 111 -11.16 -18.33 -13.85
C SER A 111 -10.28 -17.28 -14.54
N ALA A 112 -10.35 -17.16 -15.84
CA ALA A 112 -9.57 -16.21 -16.64
C ALA A 112 -9.97 -14.75 -16.39
N ALA A 113 -11.06 -14.49 -15.69
CA ALA A 113 -11.54 -13.16 -15.37
C ALA A 113 -10.89 -12.63 -14.09
N GLY A 114 -10.25 -11.46 -14.15
CA GLY A 114 -9.74 -10.75 -12.98
C GLY A 114 -8.25 -10.90 -12.68
N VAL A 115 -7.48 -11.46 -13.59
CA VAL A 115 -6.00 -11.52 -13.47
C VAL A 115 -5.39 -10.17 -13.84
N CYS A 116 -4.47 -9.67 -13.01
CA CYS A 116 -3.73 -8.45 -13.33
C CYS A 116 -2.88 -8.61 -14.59
N SER A 117 -2.95 -7.61 -15.47
CA SER A 117 -2.03 -7.53 -16.63
C SER A 117 -0.60 -7.26 -16.17
N GLU A 118 0.38 -7.57 -17.03
CA GLU A 118 1.79 -7.29 -16.74
C GLU A 118 2.04 -5.79 -16.47
N ALA A 119 1.39 -4.91 -17.22
CA ALA A 119 1.47 -3.47 -17.00
C ALA A 119 0.95 -3.07 -15.61
N THR A 120 -0.15 -3.68 -15.17
CA THR A 120 -0.72 -3.44 -13.83
C THR A 120 0.20 -3.95 -12.73
N VAL A 121 0.78 -5.15 -12.90
CA VAL A 121 1.75 -5.71 -11.95
C VAL A 121 2.97 -4.78 -11.82
N ASN A 122 3.52 -4.33 -12.94
CA ASN A 122 4.68 -3.42 -12.95
C ASN A 122 4.37 -2.09 -12.27
N ARG A 123 3.18 -1.52 -12.50
CA ARG A 123 2.74 -0.30 -11.83
C ARG A 123 2.66 -0.49 -10.31
N LYS A 124 2.03 -1.56 -9.85
CA LYS A 124 1.89 -1.87 -8.42
C LYS A 124 3.24 -2.07 -7.74
N LEU A 125 4.17 -2.75 -8.40
CA LEU A 125 5.54 -2.93 -7.90
C LEU A 125 6.27 -1.59 -7.79
N SER A 126 6.11 -0.72 -8.79
CA SER A 126 6.74 0.61 -8.79
C SER A 126 6.21 1.48 -7.66
N VAL A 127 4.91 1.48 -7.44
CA VAL A 127 4.28 2.24 -6.34
C VAL A 127 4.74 1.73 -4.98
N MET A 128 4.73 0.42 -4.78
CA MET A 128 5.22 -0.21 -3.55
C MET A 128 6.68 0.14 -3.28
N TRP A 129 7.53 0.05 -4.31
CA TRP A 129 8.94 0.36 -4.18
C TRP A 129 9.20 1.83 -3.85
N ASN A 130 8.47 2.74 -4.47
CA ASN A 130 8.54 4.16 -4.18
C ASN A 130 8.16 4.45 -2.73
N LEU A 131 7.12 3.83 -2.21
CA LEU A 131 6.75 3.95 -0.81
C LEU A 131 7.89 3.50 0.11
N ILE A 132 8.46 2.33 -0.12
CA ILE A 132 9.54 1.78 0.69
C ILE A 132 10.77 2.69 0.67
N CYS A 133 11.18 3.16 -0.52
CA CYS A 133 12.32 4.05 -0.66
C CYS A 133 12.10 5.39 0.04
N GLN A 134 10.93 5.98 -0.09
CA GLN A 134 10.61 7.26 0.51
C GLN A 134 10.60 7.19 2.04
N VAL A 135 10.00 6.15 2.59
CA VAL A 135 9.97 5.96 4.04
C VAL A 135 11.39 5.72 4.58
N ARG A 136 12.20 4.91 3.91
CA ARG A 136 13.60 4.69 4.29
C ARG A 136 14.42 5.98 4.27
N ALA A 137 14.19 6.83 3.27
CA ALA A 137 14.87 8.13 3.17
C ALA A 137 14.50 9.06 4.34
N LEU A 138 13.22 9.09 4.72
CA LEU A 138 12.76 9.87 5.88
C LEU A 138 13.41 9.38 7.18
N PHE A 139 13.52 8.08 7.38
CA PHE A 139 14.19 7.52 8.56
C PHE A 139 15.67 7.85 8.61
N ALA A 140 16.36 7.79 7.46
CA ALA A 140 17.77 8.15 7.38
C ALA A 140 18.04 9.63 7.73
N LEU A 141 17.06 10.51 7.48
CA LEU A 141 17.13 11.93 7.86
C LEU A 141 16.90 12.12 9.35
N VAL A 142 15.94 11.43 9.94
CA VAL A 142 15.65 11.51 11.38
C VAL A 142 16.83 11.00 12.21
N ASP A 143 17.46 9.90 11.79
CA ASP A 143 18.63 9.30 12.47
C ASP A 143 19.89 10.21 12.39
N ARG A 144 19.94 11.13 11.43
CA ARG A 144 21.03 12.10 11.32
C ARG A 144 20.88 13.30 12.24
N ASP A 145 19.65 13.66 12.57
CA ASP A 145 19.38 14.84 13.41
C ASP A 145 19.55 14.54 14.92
N ASP A 146 19.66 13.25 15.27
CA ASP A 146 19.80 12.76 16.64
C ASP A 146 21.29 12.47 17.03
N ARG A 147 22.23 12.92 16.22
CA ARG A 147 23.69 12.85 16.46
C ARG A 147 24.27 14.26 16.50
#